data_c57fe5ed8af4cfd92a0d8855b0baef2a
#
_entry.id   c57fe5ed8af4cfd92a0d8855b0baef2a
#
_cell.length_a   1.000
_cell.length_b   1.000
_cell.length_c   1.000
_cell.angle_alpha   90.00
_cell.angle_beta   90.00
_cell.angle_gamma   90.00
#
_symmetry.space_group_name_H-M   'P 1'
#
loop_
_entity.id
_entity.type
_entity.pdbx_description
1 polymer ?
#
loop_
_entity_poly.entity_id
_entity_poly.type
_entity_poly.pdbx_seq_one_letter_code
_entity_poly.pdbx_strand_id
1 'polypeptide(L)'
;MIWIHGGGWISGAKDNARGYFKLLAAQGYNVVSVQYQFAPQAIYPTQLYQINNALRFIQQNAKQYHIDADQLFLAGDSAGANLASHYAALLTNPNFAIESGFTASIQASQLKGLILHCGIYDMNAFINTAPDEIKLIEWGVNNLVQAYTGNQKDNPEYLKRLSPIQHLTKNYPPVFISGGNKDFLTDTQSIPFVKALQEKQIPVQAVFYPESKEWLVHEYQFFLGKKASQQTFDQTILFLKKNVDPK
;
A
#
# COMPACT_ATOMS: atom_id res chain seq x y z
N MET A 1 -5.64 -1.71 -12.55
CA MET A 1 -5.25 -1.68 -11.11
C MET A 1 -4.33 -2.84 -10.80
N ILE A 2 -3.24 -2.58 -10.12
CA ILE A 2 -2.28 -3.60 -9.69
C ILE A 2 -2.36 -3.72 -8.17
N TRP A 3 -2.74 -4.91 -7.69
CA TRP A 3 -2.92 -5.18 -6.26
C TRP A 3 -1.74 -5.93 -5.67
N ILE A 4 -1.23 -5.45 -4.54
CA ILE A 4 -0.16 -6.05 -3.77
C ILE A 4 -0.76 -6.49 -2.43
N HIS A 5 -0.76 -7.80 -2.17
CA HIS A 5 -1.41 -8.36 -0.99
C HIS A 5 -0.64 -8.08 0.30
N GLY A 6 -1.36 -8.06 1.43
CA GLY A 6 -0.81 -7.99 2.77
C GLY A 6 -0.16 -9.29 3.24
N GLY A 7 -0.01 -9.42 4.57
CA GLY A 7 0.56 -10.59 5.22
C GLY A 7 1.94 -10.36 5.83
N GLY A 8 2.25 -9.12 6.26
CA GLY A 8 3.47 -8.80 7.01
C GLY A 8 4.77 -9.11 6.28
N TRP A 9 4.78 -9.10 4.96
CA TRP A 9 5.89 -9.49 4.07
C TRP A 9 6.33 -10.95 4.18
N ILE A 10 5.76 -11.75 5.10
CA ILE A 10 6.14 -13.15 5.38
C ILE A 10 5.10 -14.17 4.96
N SER A 11 3.92 -13.72 4.54
CA SER A 11 2.77 -14.58 4.22
C SER A 11 1.83 -13.89 3.23
N GLY A 12 0.70 -14.54 2.94
CA GLY A 12 -0.32 -14.02 2.04
C GLY A 12 -0.30 -14.71 0.67
N ALA A 13 -1.25 -14.34 -0.16
CA ALA A 13 -1.34 -14.83 -1.52
C ALA A 13 -2.07 -13.84 -2.42
N LYS A 14 -1.73 -13.85 -3.71
CA LYS A 14 -2.40 -13.05 -4.73
C LYS A 14 -3.92 -13.28 -4.81
N ASP A 15 -4.40 -14.38 -4.26
CA ASP A 15 -5.82 -14.76 -4.29
C ASP A 15 -6.61 -14.34 -3.03
N ASN A 16 -5.96 -13.81 -1.99
CA ASN A 16 -6.59 -13.53 -0.69
C ASN A 16 -7.83 -12.63 -0.80
N ALA A 17 -7.76 -11.59 -1.63
CA ALA A 17 -8.87 -10.66 -1.82
C ALA A 17 -9.67 -10.91 -3.12
N ARG A 18 -9.70 -12.15 -3.64
CA ARG A 18 -10.36 -12.50 -4.91
C ARG A 18 -11.82 -12.02 -5.00
N GLY A 19 -12.58 -12.09 -3.90
CA GLY A 19 -13.96 -11.59 -3.85
C GLY A 19 -14.03 -10.09 -4.13
N TYR A 20 -13.16 -9.32 -3.49
CA TYR A 20 -13.05 -7.88 -3.67
C TYR A 20 -12.59 -7.51 -5.10
N PHE A 21 -11.64 -8.27 -5.67
CA PHE A 21 -11.19 -8.08 -7.05
C PHE A 21 -12.30 -8.29 -8.08
N LYS A 22 -13.19 -9.27 -7.86
CA LYS A 22 -14.36 -9.49 -8.73
C LYS A 22 -15.31 -8.31 -8.69
N LEU A 23 -15.50 -7.66 -7.54
CA LEU A 23 -16.32 -6.46 -7.44
C LEU A 23 -15.70 -5.27 -8.16
N LEU A 24 -14.38 -5.08 -8.05
CA LEU A 24 -13.66 -4.07 -8.82
C LEU A 24 -13.76 -4.33 -10.33
N ALA A 25 -13.62 -5.58 -10.75
CA ALA A 25 -13.77 -5.98 -12.15
C ALA A 25 -15.20 -5.73 -12.66
N ALA A 26 -16.21 -5.97 -11.85
CA ALA A 26 -17.60 -5.67 -12.19
C ALA A 26 -17.87 -4.15 -12.37
N GLN A 27 -16.98 -3.29 -11.84
CA GLN A 27 -17.00 -1.84 -12.07
C GLN A 27 -16.19 -1.40 -13.32
N GLY A 28 -15.67 -2.37 -14.10
CA GLY A 28 -14.96 -2.10 -15.36
C GLY A 28 -13.43 -1.96 -15.21
N TYR A 29 -12.86 -2.32 -14.06
CA TYR A 29 -11.41 -2.25 -13.83
C TYR A 29 -10.73 -3.60 -14.07
N ASN A 30 -9.64 -3.60 -14.84
CA ASN A 30 -8.73 -4.74 -14.87
C ASN A 30 -7.96 -4.80 -13.55
N VAL A 31 -7.99 -5.94 -12.86
CA VAL A 31 -7.26 -6.15 -11.61
C VAL A 31 -6.21 -7.22 -11.83
N VAL A 32 -4.95 -6.85 -11.58
CA VAL A 32 -3.79 -7.75 -11.62
C VAL A 32 -3.26 -7.86 -10.20
N SER A 33 -3.33 -9.04 -9.61
CA SER A 33 -2.78 -9.29 -8.27
C SER A 33 -1.40 -9.91 -8.37
N VAL A 34 -0.43 -9.31 -7.67
CA VAL A 34 0.98 -9.68 -7.72
C VAL A 34 1.32 -10.60 -6.56
N GLN A 35 2.01 -11.71 -6.86
CA GLN A 35 2.66 -12.52 -5.85
C GLN A 35 4.12 -12.10 -5.74
N TYR A 36 4.60 -11.86 -4.53
CA TYR A 36 5.99 -11.58 -4.24
C TYR A 36 6.60 -12.65 -3.32
N GLN A 37 7.91 -12.76 -3.30
CA GLN A 37 8.63 -13.66 -2.40
C GLN A 37 8.62 -13.12 -0.97
N PHE A 38 8.47 -14.03 -0.03
CA PHE A 38 8.35 -13.71 1.39
C PHE A 38 9.71 -13.58 2.07
N ALA A 39 9.72 -12.72 3.08
CA ALA A 39 10.77 -12.69 4.07
C ALA A 39 10.65 -13.93 5.00
N PRO A 40 11.75 -14.41 5.58
CA PRO A 40 13.12 -13.91 5.47
C PRO A 40 13.90 -14.42 4.25
N GLN A 41 13.33 -15.29 3.39
CA GLN A 41 14.01 -15.81 2.19
C GLN A 41 14.32 -14.71 1.19
N ALA A 42 13.45 -13.69 1.12
CA ALA A 42 13.64 -12.50 0.33
C ALA A 42 13.41 -11.27 1.23
N ILE A 43 14.49 -10.58 1.59
CA ILE A 43 14.43 -9.33 2.39
C ILE A 43 14.26 -8.11 1.48
N TYR A 44 13.95 -6.95 2.08
CA TYR A 44 13.99 -5.66 1.38
C TYR A 44 15.35 -5.44 0.69
N PRO A 45 15.39 -4.95 -0.56
CA PRO A 45 14.28 -4.43 -1.38
C PRO A 45 13.73 -5.40 -2.44
N THR A 46 13.91 -6.71 -2.28
CA THR A 46 13.56 -7.73 -3.29
C THR A 46 12.11 -7.59 -3.77
N GLN A 47 11.16 -7.39 -2.86
CA GLN A 47 9.73 -7.27 -3.19
C GLN A 47 9.45 -6.09 -4.13
N LEU A 48 10.15 -4.96 -3.96
CA LEU A 48 10.00 -3.78 -4.83
C LEU A 48 10.49 -4.06 -6.26
N TYR A 49 11.60 -4.80 -6.41
CA TYR A 49 12.07 -5.23 -7.73
C TYR A 49 11.11 -6.20 -8.40
N GLN A 50 10.46 -7.09 -7.62
CA GLN A 50 9.46 -8.02 -8.16
C GLN A 50 8.20 -7.30 -8.61
N ILE A 51 7.73 -6.29 -7.86
CA ILE A 51 6.63 -5.40 -8.27
C ILE A 51 7.02 -4.65 -9.54
N ASN A 52 8.23 -4.13 -9.61
CA ASN A 52 8.75 -3.45 -10.80
C ASN A 52 8.77 -4.37 -12.04
N ASN A 53 9.14 -5.64 -11.85
CA ASN A 53 9.11 -6.64 -12.91
C ASN A 53 7.67 -6.98 -13.35
N ALA A 54 6.73 -7.06 -12.40
CA ALA A 54 5.31 -7.24 -12.72
C ALA A 54 4.75 -6.06 -13.53
N LEU A 55 5.09 -4.82 -13.17
CA LEU A 55 4.70 -3.63 -13.92
C LEU A 55 5.30 -3.62 -15.33
N ARG A 56 6.57 -4.01 -15.47
CA ARG A 56 7.21 -4.16 -16.77
C ARG A 56 6.48 -5.19 -17.63
N PHE A 57 6.13 -6.33 -17.06
CA PHE A 57 5.37 -7.37 -17.75
C PHE A 57 4.00 -6.84 -18.21
N ILE A 58 3.29 -6.10 -17.34
CA ILE A 58 1.99 -5.49 -17.68
C ILE A 58 2.13 -4.54 -18.86
N GLN A 59 3.14 -3.67 -18.87
CA GLN A 59 3.39 -2.75 -20.00
C GLN A 59 3.64 -3.50 -21.30
N GLN A 60 4.49 -4.51 -21.26
CA GLN A 60 4.86 -5.29 -22.45
C GLN A 60 3.69 -6.09 -23.02
N ASN A 61 2.73 -6.46 -22.18
CA ASN A 61 1.59 -7.29 -22.54
C ASN A 61 0.23 -6.58 -22.44
N ALA A 62 0.24 -5.26 -22.31
CA ALA A 62 -0.96 -4.45 -22.07
C ALA A 62 -2.05 -4.69 -23.12
N LYS A 63 -1.68 -4.74 -24.40
CA LYS A 63 -2.62 -5.03 -25.51
C LYS A 63 -3.26 -6.42 -25.39
N GLN A 64 -2.49 -7.44 -25.05
CA GLN A 64 -2.95 -8.82 -24.91
C GLN A 64 -3.99 -8.96 -23.79
N TYR A 65 -3.81 -8.23 -22.68
CA TYR A 65 -4.70 -8.28 -21.53
C TYR A 65 -5.73 -7.15 -21.49
N HIS A 66 -5.83 -6.37 -22.56
CA HIS A 66 -6.73 -5.21 -22.65
C HIS A 66 -6.54 -4.21 -21.51
N ILE A 67 -5.29 -3.98 -21.09
CA ILE A 67 -4.92 -3.05 -20.03
C ILE A 67 -4.53 -1.71 -20.66
N ASP A 68 -5.07 -0.62 -20.12
CA ASP A 68 -4.59 0.72 -20.40
C ASP A 68 -3.36 0.99 -19.53
N ALA A 69 -2.16 0.88 -20.11
CA ALA A 69 -0.90 1.03 -19.40
C ALA A 69 -0.57 2.49 -19.03
N ASP A 70 -1.32 3.46 -19.55
CA ASP A 70 -1.19 4.87 -19.21
C ASP A 70 -2.12 5.29 -18.06
N GLN A 71 -2.97 4.37 -17.59
CA GLN A 71 -3.95 4.59 -16.54
C GLN A 71 -3.83 3.53 -15.43
N LEU A 72 -2.70 3.53 -14.74
CA LEU A 72 -2.38 2.55 -13.70
C LEU A 72 -2.72 3.07 -12.30
N PHE A 73 -3.23 2.19 -11.46
CA PHE A 73 -3.34 2.39 -10.03
C PHE A 73 -2.58 1.30 -9.31
N LEU A 74 -1.77 1.65 -8.31
CA LEU A 74 -1.24 0.68 -7.37
C LEU A 74 -2.16 0.61 -6.15
N ALA A 75 -2.44 -0.60 -5.72
CA ALA A 75 -3.30 -0.85 -4.57
C ALA A 75 -2.67 -1.90 -3.66
N GLY A 76 -3.01 -1.86 -2.39
CA GLY A 76 -2.57 -2.88 -1.45
C GLY A 76 -3.19 -2.72 -0.07
N ASP A 77 -3.07 -3.77 0.70
CA ASP A 77 -3.49 -3.87 2.09
C ASP A 77 -2.30 -4.18 2.99
N SER A 78 -2.25 -3.61 4.20
CA SER A 78 -1.22 -3.90 5.20
C SER A 78 0.22 -3.75 4.64
N ALA A 79 1.03 -4.79 4.68
CA ALA A 79 2.37 -4.83 4.07
C ALA A 79 2.35 -4.53 2.55
N GLY A 80 1.27 -4.91 1.85
CA GLY A 80 1.09 -4.58 0.43
C GLY A 80 0.87 -3.08 0.20
N ALA A 81 0.16 -2.40 1.09
CA ALA A 81 0.02 -0.94 1.06
C ALA A 81 1.37 -0.24 1.34
N ASN A 82 2.21 -0.79 2.22
CA ASN A 82 3.59 -0.33 2.38
C ASN A 82 4.36 -0.44 1.07
N LEU A 83 4.34 -1.59 0.42
CA LEU A 83 5.05 -1.83 -0.84
C LEU A 83 4.54 -0.93 -1.98
N ALA A 84 3.21 -0.75 -2.09
CA ALA A 84 2.60 0.14 -3.08
C ALA A 84 3.03 1.60 -2.88
N SER A 85 2.94 2.09 -1.64
CA SER A 85 3.32 3.46 -1.30
C SER A 85 4.83 3.69 -1.43
N HIS A 86 5.65 2.70 -1.09
CA HIS A 86 7.10 2.76 -1.25
C HIS A 86 7.52 2.79 -2.73
N TYR A 87 6.90 1.95 -3.55
CA TYR A 87 7.14 1.98 -5.01
C TYR A 87 6.79 3.34 -5.60
N ALA A 88 5.67 3.94 -5.19
CA ALA A 88 5.29 5.28 -5.65
C ALA A 88 6.31 6.36 -5.20
N ALA A 89 6.88 6.23 -4.00
CA ALA A 89 7.94 7.12 -3.54
C ALA A 89 9.20 6.99 -4.40
N LEU A 90 9.63 5.77 -4.73
CA LEU A 90 10.76 5.53 -5.65
C LEU A 90 10.49 6.07 -7.06
N LEU A 91 9.25 5.96 -7.53
CA LEU A 91 8.85 6.44 -8.86
C LEU A 91 8.86 7.97 -8.97
N THR A 92 8.49 8.68 -7.89
CA THR A 92 8.20 10.13 -7.92
C THR A 92 9.23 11.00 -7.20
N ASN A 93 10.22 10.38 -6.56
CA ASN A 93 11.35 11.05 -5.91
C ASN A 93 12.67 10.59 -6.56
N PRO A 94 13.20 11.33 -7.54
CA PRO A 94 14.43 10.96 -8.27
C PRO A 94 15.65 10.80 -7.36
N ASN A 95 15.80 11.64 -6.33
CA ASN A 95 16.91 11.53 -5.39
C ASN A 95 16.85 10.21 -4.63
N PHE A 96 15.69 9.86 -4.13
CA PHE A 96 15.49 8.60 -3.41
C PHE A 96 15.70 7.38 -4.34
N ALA A 97 15.27 7.46 -5.59
CA ALA A 97 15.51 6.41 -6.59
C ALA A 97 17.01 6.20 -6.84
N ILE A 98 17.76 7.29 -7.02
CA ILE A 98 19.23 7.26 -7.24
C ILE A 98 19.94 6.66 -6.01
N GLU A 99 19.63 7.14 -4.80
CA GLU A 99 20.20 6.64 -3.55
C GLU A 99 19.89 5.16 -3.30
N SER A 100 18.74 4.69 -3.80
CA SER A 100 18.32 3.29 -3.71
C SER A 100 18.82 2.41 -4.84
N GLY A 101 19.48 2.95 -5.86
CA GLY A 101 19.87 2.23 -7.06
C GLY A 101 18.67 1.65 -7.82
N PHE A 102 17.51 2.32 -7.73
CA PHE A 102 16.25 1.82 -8.29
C PHE A 102 15.87 2.53 -9.58
N THR A 103 15.53 1.74 -10.60
CA THR A 103 15.00 2.25 -11.87
C THR A 103 13.59 1.70 -12.08
N ALA A 104 12.60 2.57 -12.03
CA ALA A 104 11.22 2.21 -12.25
C ALA A 104 10.97 1.78 -13.70
N SER A 105 10.10 0.79 -13.90
CA SER A 105 9.71 0.30 -15.23
C SER A 105 8.57 1.09 -15.86
N ILE A 106 7.90 1.94 -15.09
CA ILE A 106 6.83 2.83 -15.55
C ILE A 106 7.22 4.28 -15.35
N GLN A 107 6.53 5.19 -16.02
CA GLN A 107 6.66 6.63 -15.81
C GLN A 107 5.69 7.11 -14.74
N ALA A 108 6.03 8.19 -14.03
CA ALA A 108 5.19 8.76 -12.99
C ALA A 108 3.80 9.20 -13.53
N SER A 109 3.74 9.68 -14.76
CA SER A 109 2.50 10.07 -15.45
C SER A 109 1.51 8.93 -15.67
N GLN A 110 1.99 7.68 -15.70
CA GLN A 110 1.16 6.48 -15.87
C GLN A 110 0.47 6.06 -14.57
N LEU A 111 0.98 6.47 -13.41
CA LEU A 111 0.42 6.14 -12.11
C LEU A 111 -0.59 7.22 -11.68
N LYS A 112 -1.89 6.93 -11.83
CA LYS A 112 -2.98 7.88 -11.60
C LYS A 112 -3.40 7.99 -10.13
N GLY A 113 -3.04 7.02 -9.30
CA GLY A 113 -3.32 7.07 -7.87
C GLY A 113 -2.97 5.78 -7.14
N LEU A 114 -3.05 5.87 -5.81
CA LEU A 114 -2.83 4.76 -4.89
C LEU A 114 -4.11 4.44 -4.11
N ILE A 115 -4.34 3.16 -3.83
CA ILE A 115 -5.39 2.68 -2.93
C ILE A 115 -4.70 1.90 -1.82
N LEU A 116 -4.69 2.48 -0.64
CA LEU A 116 -3.92 2.01 0.51
C LEU A 116 -4.85 1.67 1.67
N HIS A 117 -4.98 0.39 1.97
CA HIS A 117 -5.78 -0.08 3.10
C HIS A 117 -4.88 -0.49 4.26
N CYS A 118 -5.11 0.08 5.45
CA CYS A 118 -4.48 -0.30 6.72
C CYS A 118 -2.95 -0.57 6.63
N GLY A 119 -2.22 0.30 5.93
CA GLY A 119 -0.80 0.09 5.63
C GLY A 119 0.17 0.53 6.72
N ILE A 120 1.44 0.21 6.49
CA ILE A 120 2.58 0.64 7.30
C ILE A 120 3.36 1.68 6.49
N TYR A 121 3.53 2.91 7.02
CA TYR A 121 4.14 4.03 6.29
C TYR A 121 5.36 4.61 6.99
N ASP A 122 5.53 4.33 8.27
CA ASP A 122 6.71 4.64 9.08
C ASP A 122 7.16 3.40 9.87
N MET A 123 8.29 2.82 9.48
CA MET A 123 8.81 1.60 10.08
C MET A 123 9.36 1.84 11.49
N ASN A 124 9.91 3.03 11.78
CA ASN A 124 10.35 3.37 13.13
C ASN A 124 9.15 3.51 14.07
N ALA A 125 8.09 4.19 13.64
CA ALA A 125 6.86 4.27 14.40
C ALA A 125 6.21 2.88 14.56
N PHE A 126 6.21 2.04 13.52
CA PHE A 126 5.62 0.71 13.57
C PHE A 126 6.23 -0.18 14.66
N ILE A 127 7.56 -0.16 14.82
CA ILE A 127 8.23 -0.92 15.89
C ILE A 127 7.93 -0.33 17.27
N ASN A 128 7.91 1.01 17.39
CA ASN A 128 7.88 1.69 18.68
C ASN A 128 6.45 1.97 19.19
N THR A 129 5.42 1.81 18.37
CA THR A 129 4.03 2.10 18.74
C THR A 129 3.14 0.86 18.77
N ALA A 130 3.73 -0.33 18.68
CA ALA A 130 3.01 -1.56 18.97
C ALA A 130 2.46 -1.47 20.41
N PRO A 131 1.16 -1.79 20.66
CA PRO A 131 0.57 -1.65 21.98
C PRO A 131 1.35 -2.46 23.03
N ASP A 132 1.95 -1.77 24.01
CA ASP A 132 2.71 -2.39 25.12
C ASP A 132 1.85 -3.32 25.97
N GLU A 133 0.56 -3.08 25.99
CA GLU A 133 -0.42 -3.87 26.74
C GLU A 133 -0.57 -5.31 26.23
N ILE A 134 -0.18 -5.55 24.98
CA ILE A 134 -0.27 -6.88 24.35
C ILE A 134 1.12 -7.28 23.86
N LYS A 135 1.94 -7.84 24.75
CA LYS A 135 3.31 -8.34 24.43
C LYS A 135 3.37 -9.24 23.20
N LEU A 136 2.27 -9.92 22.87
CA LEU A 136 2.17 -10.75 21.66
C LEU A 136 2.19 -9.91 20.38
N ILE A 137 1.56 -8.73 20.39
CA ILE A 137 1.57 -7.82 19.22
C ILE A 137 2.97 -7.22 19.05
N GLU A 138 3.58 -6.73 20.12
CA GLU A 138 4.94 -6.22 20.11
C GLU A 138 5.93 -7.28 19.58
N TRP A 139 5.85 -8.49 20.12
CA TRP A 139 6.65 -9.62 19.65
C TRP A 139 6.41 -9.92 18.17
N GLY A 140 5.14 -9.91 17.73
CA GLY A 140 4.75 -10.12 16.34
C GLY A 140 5.34 -9.06 15.42
N VAL A 141 5.19 -7.77 15.75
CA VAL A 141 5.74 -6.65 14.98
C VAL A 141 7.26 -6.75 14.87
N ASN A 142 7.96 -7.01 15.99
CA ASN A 142 9.41 -7.16 16.00
C ASN A 142 9.89 -8.30 15.09
N ASN A 143 9.20 -9.44 15.09
CA ASN A 143 9.55 -10.58 14.23
C ASN A 143 9.26 -10.28 12.74
N LEU A 144 8.16 -9.61 12.41
CA LEU A 144 7.83 -9.18 11.04
C LEU A 144 8.92 -8.25 10.49
N VAL A 145 9.30 -7.24 11.27
CA VAL A 145 10.34 -6.29 10.86
C VAL A 145 11.69 -6.98 10.78
N GLN A 146 12.06 -7.83 11.73
CA GLN A 146 13.30 -8.62 11.69
C GLN A 146 13.36 -9.51 10.43
N ALA A 147 12.27 -10.19 10.09
CA ALA A 147 12.21 -11.01 8.88
C ALA A 147 12.42 -10.17 7.61
N TYR A 148 11.75 -9.00 7.52
CA TYR A 148 11.77 -8.15 6.34
C TYR A 148 13.09 -7.38 6.15
N THR A 149 13.73 -6.98 7.26
CA THR A 149 14.95 -6.13 7.25
C THR A 149 16.26 -6.93 7.43
N GLY A 150 16.18 -8.20 7.80
CA GLY A 150 17.36 -8.97 8.20
C GLY A 150 18.05 -8.36 9.41
N ASN A 151 19.37 -8.22 9.36
CA ASN A 151 20.18 -7.69 10.46
C ASN A 151 20.08 -6.17 10.64
N GLN A 152 19.16 -5.50 9.94
CA GLN A 152 19.02 -4.04 9.97
C GLN A 152 17.81 -3.55 10.80
N LYS A 153 17.14 -4.45 11.52
CA LYS A 153 15.93 -4.12 12.31
C LYS A 153 16.15 -2.97 13.29
N ASP A 154 17.31 -2.93 13.93
CA ASP A 154 17.63 -1.93 14.96
C ASP A 154 18.42 -0.72 14.41
N ASN A 155 18.46 -0.56 13.08
CA ASN A 155 19.11 0.56 12.42
C ASN A 155 18.07 1.61 12.00
N PRO A 156 17.93 2.75 12.75
CA PRO A 156 16.90 3.75 12.47
C PRO A 156 16.97 4.37 11.07
N GLU A 157 18.20 4.57 10.55
CA GLU A 157 18.37 5.15 9.20
C GLU A 157 17.97 4.15 8.11
N TYR A 158 18.19 2.86 8.34
CA TYR A 158 17.70 1.83 7.46
C TYR A 158 16.17 1.74 7.48
N LEU A 159 15.55 1.76 8.67
CA LEU A 159 14.09 1.77 8.83
C LEU A 159 13.46 3.02 8.21
N LYS A 160 14.11 4.17 8.31
CA LYS A 160 13.71 5.42 7.67
C LYS A 160 13.68 5.28 6.14
N ARG A 161 14.68 4.59 5.56
CA ARG A 161 14.68 4.29 4.12
C ARG A 161 13.48 3.44 3.71
N LEU A 162 13.01 2.51 4.57
CA LEU A 162 11.85 1.66 4.31
C LEU A 162 10.50 2.33 4.59
N SER A 163 10.52 3.58 5.06
CA SER A 163 9.34 4.34 5.48
C SER A 163 8.87 5.27 4.36
N PRO A 164 7.81 4.96 3.61
CA PRO A 164 7.32 5.80 2.51
C PRO A 164 7.06 7.25 2.90
N ILE A 165 6.63 7.49 4.14
CA ILE A 165 6.36 8.83 4.69
C ILE A 165 7.57 9.77 4.59
N GLN A 166 8.80 9.24 4.66
CA GLN A 166 10.05 10.00 4.64
C GLN A 166 10.45 10.48 3.23
N HIS A 167 9.83 9.90 2.19
CA HIS A 167 10.25 10.09 0.81
C HIS A 167 9.19 10.80 -0.05
N LEU A 168 8.16 11.35 0.60
CA LEU A 168 7.08 12.09 -0.07
C LEU A 168 7.60 13.36 -0.74
N THR A 169 7.23 13.55 -2.00
CA THR A 169 7.44 14.79 -2.76
C THR A 169 6.11 15.32 -3.28
N LYS A 170 6.08 16.58 -3.71
CA LYS A 170 4.88 17.18 -4.35
C LYS A 170 4.41 16.44 -5.61
N ASN A 171 5.26 15.60 -6.18
CA ASN A 171 4.95 14.81 -7.39
C ASN A 171 4.33 13.44 -7.06
N TYR A 172 4.13 13.14 -5.77
CA TYR A 172 3.51 11.89 -5.34
C TYR A 172 2.05 11.81 -5.84
N PRO A 173 1.58 10.64 -6.30
CA PRO A 173 0.24 10.54 -6.88
C PRO A 173 -0.86 10.76 -5.85
N PRO A 174 -2.11 11.05 -6.29
CA PRO A 174 -3.27 11.07 -5.41
C PRO A 174 -3.43 9.77 -4.63
N VAL A 175 -3.87 9.85 -3.38
CA VAL A 175 -3.98 8.71 -2.46
C VAL A 175 -5.42 8.55 -1.96
N PHE A 176 -5.98 7.35 -2.09
CA PHE A 176 -7.08 6.87 -1.27
C PHE A 176 -6.51 6.03 -0.13
N ILE A 177 -6.91 6.32 1.10
CA ILE A 177 -6.42 5.60 2.27
C ILE A 177 -7.56 5.28 3.23
N SER A 178 -7.59 4.07 3.78
CA SER A 178 -8.57 3.66 4.79
C SER A 178 -7.96 2.89 5.95
N GLY A 179 -8.62 2.96 7.10
CA GLY A 179 -8.27 2.23 8.31
C GLY A 179 -9.47 2.03 9.23
N GLY A 180 -9.48 0.95 9.97
CA GLY A 180 -10.55 0.58 10.90
C GLY A 180 -10.40 1.24 12.27
N ASN A 181 -11.51 1.45 12.99
CA ASN A 181 -11.52 2.03 14.34
C ASN A 181 -11.01 1.09 15.45
N LYS A 182 -10.69 -0.15 15.10
CA LYS A 182 -10.09 -1.16 15.98
C LYS A 182 -8.82 -1.76 15.37
N ASP A 183 -8.17 -0.98 14.53
CA ASP A 183 -6.87 -1.30 13.95
C ASP A 183 -5.85 -0.26 14.42
N PHE A 184 -4.87 -0.67 15.23
CA PHE A 184 -3.85 0.23 15.76
C PHE A 184 -3.02 0.92 14.67
N LEU A 185 -2.94 0.34 13.47
CA LEU A 185 -2.28 0.96 12.33
C LEU A 185 -3.04 2.19 11.82
N THR A 186 -4.31 2.35 12.15
CA THR A 186 -5.06 3.55 11.77
C THR A 186 -4.47 4.79 12.45
N ASP A 187 -4.32 4.75 13.76
CA ASP A 187 -3.84 5.88 14.56
C ASP A 187 -2.32 6.09 14.44
N THR A 188 -1.57 4.99 14.37
CA THR A 188 -0.11 5.02 14.42
C THR A 188 0.56 5.16 13.05
N GLN A 189 -0.15 4.83 11.97
CA GLN A 189 0.40 4.81 10.62
C GLN A 189 -0.45 5.62 9.63
N SER A 190 -1.75 5.30 9.50
CA SER A 190 -2.59 5.88 8.45
C SER A 190 -2.87 7.37 8.67
N ILE A 191 -3.22 7.79 9.88
CA ILE A 191 -3.49 9.19 10.21
C ILE A 191 -2.22 10.05 10.09
N PRO A 192 -1.04 9.65 10.63
CA PRO A 192 0.21 10.37 10.40
C PRO A 192 0.58 10.49 8.92
N PHE A 193 0.36 9.44 8.13
CA PHE A 193 0.65 9.48 6.70
C PHE A 193 -0.27 10.47 5.95
N VAL A 194 -1.57 10.53 6.30
CA VAL A 194 -2.49 11.52 5.76
C VAL A 194 -2.01 12.94 6.05
N LYS A 195 -1.56 13.22 7.27
CA LYS A 195 -1.01 14.54 7.65
C LYS A 195 0.21 14.89 6.80
N ALA A 196 1.15 13.95 6.63
CA ALA A 196 2.34 14.17 5.82
C ALA A 196 2.00 14.41 4.33
N LEU A 197 1.00 13.71 3.78
CA LEU A 197 0.49 13.95 2.43
C LEU A 197 -0.09 15.37 2.30
N GLN A 198 -0.91 15.79 3.26
CA GLN A 198 -1.52 17.12 3.29
C GLN A 198 -0.47 18.25 3.39
N GLU A 199 0.54 18.09 4.23
CA GLU A 199 1.66 19.04 4.36
C GLU A 199 2.43 19.20 3.04
N LYS A 200 2.51 18.15 2.22
CA LYS A 200 3.10 18.18 0.87
C LYS A 200 2.11 18.59 -0.22
N GLN A 201 0.87 18.97 0.14
CA GLN A 201 -0.20 19.33 -0.78
C GLN A 201 -0.54 18.19 -1.79
N ILE A 202 -0.35 16.94 -1.39
CA ILE A 202 -0.70 15.76 -2.18
C ILE A 202 -2.19 15.50 -1.99
N PRO A 203 -2.98 15.32 -3.07
CA PRO A 203 -4.40 15.00 -2.96
C PRO A 203 -4.61 13.68 -2.21
N VAL A 204 -5.36 13.72 -1.11
CA VAL A 204 -5.66 12.53 -0.31
C VAL A 204 -7.15 12.47 0.02
N GLN A 205 -7.75 11.29 -0.16
CA GLN A 205 -9.08 10.95 0.30
C GLN A 205 -8.93 9.90 1.41
N ALA A 206 -9.14 10.33 2.66
CA ALA A 206 -9.06 9.46 3.83
C ALA A 206 -10.45 8.99 4.25
N VAL A 207 -10.59 7.69 4.50
CA VAL A 207 -11.85 7.06 4.92
C VAL A 207 -11.60 6.31 6.22
N PHE A 208 -11.92 6.96 7.32
CA PHE A 208 -11.86 6.42 8.68
C PHE A 208 -13.26 6.53 9.33
N TYR A 209 -13.55 5.67 10.27
CA TYR A 209 -14.85 5.60 10.94
C TYR A 209 -14.70 5.64 12.47
N PRO A 210 -14.13 6.71 13.06
CA PRO A 210 -13.84 6.75 14.50
C PRO A 210 -15.10 6.59 15.36
N GLU A 211 -16.24 7.13 14.90
CA GLU A 211 -17.51 7.09 15.62
C GLU A 211 -18.38 5.86 15.27
N SER A 212 -17.89 4.95 14.45
CA SER A 212 -18.65 3.76 14.08
C SER A 212 -18.84 2.82 15.27
N LYS A 213 -20.07 2.32 15.43
CA LYS A 213 -20.38 1.25 16.37
C LYS A 213 -19.97 -0.14 15.85
N GLU A 214 -19.63 -0.24 14.55
CA GLU A 214 -19.12 -1.47 13.99
C GLU A 214 -17.67 -1.70 14.46
N TRP A 215 -17.36 -2.95 14.77
CA TRP A 215 -16.00 -3.37 15.12
C TRP A 215 -15.18 -3.54 13.84
N LEU A 216 -14.46 -2.50 13.44
CA LEU A 216 -13.67 -2.46 12.20
C LEU A 216 -12.20 -2.76 12.52
N VAL A 217 -11.86 -4.02 12.47
CA VAL A 217 -10.50 -4.53 12.69
C VAL A 217 -9.60 -4.33 11.47
N HIS A 218 -8.35 -4.76 11.57
CA HIS A 218 -7.41 -4.81 10.46
C HIS A 218 -8.04 -5.48 9.22
N GLU A 219 -7.87 -4.90 8.05
CA GLU A 219 -8.44 -5.36 6.77
C GLU A 219 -9.99 -5.44 6.73
N TYR A 220 -10.69 -4.61 7.54
CA TYR A 220 -12.16 -4.60 7.60
C TYR A 220 -12.82 -4.40 6.23
N GLN A 221 -12.16 -3.73 5.28
CA GLN A 221 -12.68 -3.43 3.95
C GLN A 221 -13.06 -4.68 3.14
N PHE A 222 -12.50 -5.85 3.48
CA PHE A 222 -12.85 -7.11 2.84
C PHE A 222 -14.10 -7.79 3.44
N PHE A 223 -14.58 -7.32 4.60
CA PHE A 223 -15.78 -7.86 5.26
C PHE A 223 -17.05 -7.13 4.79
N LEU A 224 -17.44 -7.35 3.54
CA LEU A 224 -18.54 -6.62 2.88
C LEU A 224 -19.94 -6.81 3.50
N GLY A 225 -20.08 -7.66 4.51
CA GLY A 225 -21.25 -7.71 5.38
C GLY A 225 -21.41 -6.50 6.30
N LYS A 226 -20.36 -5.68 6.46
CA LYS A 226 -20.39 -4.44 7.26
C LYS A 226 -20.73 -3.24 6.37
N LYS A 227 -21.52 -2.31 6.93
CA LYS A 227 -21.89 -1.07 6.24
C LYS A 227 -20.67 -0.21 5.92
N ALA A 228 -19.75 -0.07 6.87
CA ALA A 228 -18.51 0.69 6.68
C ALA A 228 -17.65 0.11 5.55
N SER A 229 -17.58 -1.23 5.41
CA SER A 229 -16.83 -1.87 4.32
C SER A 229 -17.44 -1.58 2.95
N GLN A 230 -18.77 -1.62 2.85
CA GLN A 230 -19.49 -1.27 1.61
C GLN A 230 -19.26 0.20 1.25
N GLN A 231 -19.38 1.11 2.22
CA GLN A 231 -19.11 2.52 2.02
C GLN A 231 -17.66 2.78 1.60
N THR A 232 -16.69 2.07 2.19
CA THR A 232 -15.28 2.18 1.79
C THR A 232 -15.08 1.71 0.34
N PHE A 233 -15.74 0.63 -0.07
CA PHE A 233 -15.72 0.18 -1.46
C PHE A 233 -16.29 1.23 -2.41
N ASP A 234 -17.47 1.79 -2.09
CA ASP A 234 -18.10 2.83 -2.92
C ASP A 234 -17.21 4.08 -3.06
N GLN A 235 -16.56 4.50 -1.95
CA GLN A 235 -15.62 5.62 -1.96
C GLN A 235 -14.35 5.29 -2.78
N THR A 236 -13.88 4.04 -2.75
CA THR A 236 -12.78 3.57 -3.61
C THR A 236 -13.15 3.71 -5.09
N ILE A 237 -14.38 3.33 -5.48
CA ILE A 237 -14.86 3.47 -6.86
C ILE A 237 -14.97 4.94 -7.28
N LEU A 238 -15.45 5.81 -6.38
CA LEU A 238 -15.52 7.25 -6.67
C LEU A 238 -14.11 7.85 -6.86
N PHE A 239 -13.14 7.47 -6.02
CA PHE A 239 -11.75 7.89 -6.15
C PHE A 239 -11.15 7.44 -7.50
N LEU A 240 -11.36 6.19 -7.88
CA LEU A 240 -10.88 5.66 -9.15
C LEU A 240 -11.45 6.43 -10.33
N LYS A 241 -12.78 6.66 -10.36
CA LYS A 241 -13.46 7.41 -11.42
C LYS A 241 -12.96 8.86 -11.55
N LYS A 242 -12.64 9.50 -10.40
CA LYS A 242 -12.15 10.89 -10.37
C LYS A 242 -10.75 11.04 -10.95
N ASN A 243 -9.91 10.00 -10.83
CA ASN A 243 -8.48 10.06 -11.16
C ASN A 243 -8.13 9.32 -12.47
N VAL A 244 -9.14 8.86 -13.23
CA VAL A 244 -8.94 8.36 -14.59
C VAL A 244 -9.08 9.53 -15.56
N ASP A 245 -8.16 9.68 -16.52
CA ASP A 245 -8.28 10.69 -17.55
C ASP A 245 -9.52 10.38 -18.42
N PRO A 246 -10.34 11.38 -18.73
CA PRO A 246 -11.47 11.17 -19.65
C PRO A 246 -10.94 10.70 -21.02
N LYS A 247 -11.60 9.68 -21.56
CA LYS A 247 -11.36 9.18 -22.93
C LYS A 247 -12.03 10.04 -23.97
#